data_2ea96f38fe237d7da2dcbf5c39a70c84
#
_entry.id   2ea96f38fe237d7da2dcbf5c39a70c84
#
_cell.length_a   1.000
_cell.length_b   1.000
_cell.length_c   1.000
_cell.angle_alpha   90.00
_cell.angle_beta   90.00
_cell.angle_gamma   90.00
#
_symmetry.space_group_name_H-M   'P 1'
#
loop_
_entity.id
_entity.type
_entity.pdbx_description
1 polymer ?
#
loop_
_entity_poly.entity_id
_entity_poly.type
_entity_poly.pdbx_seq_one_letter_code
_entity_poly.pdbx_strand_id
1 'polypeptide(L)'
;MFFQLSTILGEEPLKFMKSILLALVSILFVSCLSDGGASKPVDYTAQNEKEIVDYVAKNHLTAQRSDSGLYYVVNEAGTGEQPAATSNVTVAYKGYFTNGNVFDESKAEGISFELNQVIKGWTEGIPYFKEGGNGILLIPSHLGYGSNDSGPIPGGSVLVFEVKLISVN
;
A
#
# COMPACT_ATOMS: atom_id res chain seq x y z
N MET A 1 -18.22 -85.04 -30.76
CA MET A 1 -17.38 -84.34 -31.69
C MET A 1 -16.94 -83.08 -30.94
N PHE A 2 -15.77 -83.14 -30.29
CA PHE A 2 -15.20 -82.11 -29.42
C PHE A 2 -14.43 -81.15 -30.26
N PHE A 3 -14.73 -79.87 -30.10
CA PHE A 3 -13.84 -78.82 -30.59
C PHE A 3 -13.31 -78.03 -29.42
N GLN A 4 -12.04 -78.15 -29.25
CA GLN A 4 -11.22 -77.32 -28.32
C GLN A 4 -11.32 -75.82 -28.68
N LEU A 5 -11.53 -75.06 -27.67
CA LEU A 5 -11.23 -73.61 -27.77
C LEU A 5 -10.10 -73.28 -26.78
N SER A 6 -8.90 -73.32 -27.32
CA SER A 6 -7.66 -73.10 -26.63
C SER A 6 -7.29 -71.64 -26.68
N THR A 7 -7.14 -71.06 -25.54
CA THR A 7 -6.15 -70.02 -25.22
C THR A 7 -5.90 -68.85 -26.19
N ILE A 8 -6.45 -67.71 -25.90
CA ILE A 8 -5.77 -66.44 -26.17
C ILE A 8 -6.00 -65.54 -24.95
N LEU A 9 -5.21 -65.74 -23.93
CA LEU A 9 -4.95 -64.72 -22.89
C LEU A 9 -3.56 -64.17 -23.18
N GLY A 10 -3.51 -63.11 -23.98
CA GLY A 10 -2.29 -62.39 -24.28
C GLY A 10 -1.83 -61.59 -23.08
N GLU A 11 -0.59 -61.81 -22.73
CA GLU A 11 0.19 -61.20 -21.63
C GLU A 11 0.51 -59.71 -21.90
N GLU A 12 -0.43 -58.82 -22.07
CA GLU A 12 -0.10 -57.43 -22.40
C GLU A 12 -0.58 -56.31 -21.42
N PRO A 13 -1.28 -56.57 -20.27
CA PRO A 13 -1.63 -55.43 -19.42
C PRO A 13 -0.47 -54.94 -18.54
N LEU A 14 0.55 -55.81 -18.28
CA LEU A 14 1.61 -55.48 -17.32
C LEU A 14 2.71 -54.57 -17.88
N LYS A 15 2.98 -54.67 -19.18
CA LYS A 15 3.97 -53.79 -19.87
C LYS A 15 3.41 -52.38 -20.09
N PHE A 16 2.12 -52.26 -20.39
CA PHE A 16 1.46 -50.97 -20.57
C PHE A 16 1.34 -50.21 -19.27
N MET A 17 1.03 -50.87 -18.16
CA MET A 17 1.00 -50.29 -16.82
C MET A 17 2.36 -49.77 -16.34
N LYS A 18 3.45 -50.52 -16.65
CA LYS A 18 4.80 -50.05 -16.31
C LYS A 18 5.24 -48.82 -17.10
N SER A 19 4.84 -48.69 -18.36
CA SER A 19 5.15 -47.53 -19.17
C SER A 19 4.35 -46.28 -18.74
N ILE A 20 3.10 -46.45 -18.32
CA ILE A 20 2.27 -45.35 -17.78
C ILE A 20 2.79 -44.92 -16.41
N LEU A 21 3.24 -45.85 -15.57
CA LEU A 21 3.79 -45.53 -14.26
C LEU A 21 5.13 -44.75 -14.37
N LEU A 22 5.98 -45.10 -15.37
CA LEU A 22 7.23 -44.38 -15.63
C LEU A 22 6.97 -42.98 -16.20
N ALA A 23 5.92 -42.78 -17.01
CA ALA A 23 5.52 -41.47 -17.55
C ALA A 23 4.92 -40.56 -16.47
N LEU A 24 4.18 -41.13 -15.50
CA LEU A 24 3.62 -40.37 -14.37
C LEU A 24 4.66 -39.94 -13.35
N VAL A 25 5.74 -40.73 -13.16
CA VAL A 25 6.84 -40.32 -12.26
C VAL A 25 7.73 -39.25 -12.85
N SER A 26 7.83 -39.14 -14.18
CA SER A 26 8.62 -38.09 -14.83
C SER A 26 7.92 -36.70 -14.84
N ILE A 27 6.61 -36.62 -14.58
CA ILE A 27 5.88 -35.37 -14.50
C ILE A 27 6.00 -34.68 -13.12
N LEU A 28 6.43 -35.43 -12.08
CA LEU A 28 6.54 -34.91 -10.72
C LEU A 28 7.87 -34.18 -10.41
N PHE A 29 8.82 -34.09 -11.38
CA PHE A 29 10.11 -33.45 -11.17
C PHE A 29 10.27 -32.07 -11.86
N VAL A 30 9.20 -31.47 -12.38
CA VAL A 30 9.23 -30.14 -12.97
C VAL A 30 8.50 -29.12 -12.07
N SER A 31 8.64 -29.22 -10.77
CA SER A 31 8.12 -28.21 -9.88
C SER A 31 9.11 -27.97 -8.74
N CYS A 32 10.18 -27.26 -9.04
CA CYS A 32 10.93 -26.38 -8.12
C CYS A 32 12.13 -25.80 -8.86
N LEU A 33 11.90 -25.00 -9.90
CA LEU A 33 12.76 -23.84 -10.07
C LEU A 33 12.12 -22.73 -9.24
N SER A 34 12.52 -22.65 -7.97
CA SER A 34 12.40 -21.43 -7.20
C SER A 34 13.25 -20.40 -7.92
N ASP A 35 12.61 -19.65 -8.81
CA ASP A 35 13.19 -18.40 -9.28
C ASP A 35 13.31 -17.53 -8.03
N GLY A 36 14.53 -17.42 -7.51
CA GLY A 36 14.92 -16.49 -6.45
C GLY A 36 14.94 -15.06 -6.97
N GLY A 37 13.94 -14.69 -7.76
CA GLY A 37 13.69 -13.34 -8.17
C GLY A 37 13.24 -12.55 -6.96
N ALA A 38 14.01 -11.54 -6.53
CA ALA A 38 13.54 -10.51 -5.63
C ALA A 38 12.19 -10.04 -6.17
N SER A 39 11.11 -10.26 -5.42
CA SER A 39 9.77 -9.82 -5.80
C SER A 39 9.83 -8.31 -6.07
N LYS A 40 9.42 -7.89 -7.27
CA LYS A 40 9.30 -6.47 -7.55
C LYS A 40 8.41 -5.83 -6.47
N PRO A 41 8.76 -4.62 -5.99
CA PRO A 41 7.89 -3.91 -5.08
C PRO A 41 6.47 -3.84 -5.65
N VAL A 42 5.48 -4.14 -4.83
CA VAL A 42 4.08 -4.07 -5.26
C VAL A 42 3.74 -2.61 -5.52
N ASP A 43 3.18 -2.32 -6.69
CA ASP A 43 2.68 -0.98 -7.04
C ASP A 43 1.24 -0.83 -6.55
N TYR A 44 1.04 0.00 -5.55
CA TYR A 44 -0.26 0.30 -4.95
C TYR A 44 -0.93 1.54 -5.54
N THR A 45 -0.37 2.20 -6.55
CA THR A 45 -0.83 3.51 -7.05
C THR A 45 -2.31 3.51 -7.41
N ALA A 46 -2.75 2.57 -8.24
CA ALA A 46 -4.16 2.50 -8.66
C ALA A 46 -5.11 2.11 -7.50
N GLN A 47 -4.66 1.24 -6.60
CA GLN A 47 -5.43 0.86 -5.42
C GLN A 47 -5.59 2.03 -4.46
N ASN A 48 -4.51 2.75 -4.15
CA ASN A 48 -4.52 3.91 -3.27
C ASN A 48 -5.36 5.05 -3.85
N GLU A 49 -5.27 5.31 -5.17
CA GLU A 49 -6.10 6.31 -5.85
C GLU A 49 -7.59 6.02 -5.63
N LYS A 50 -8.00 4.78 -5.89
CA LYS A 50 -9.39 4.35 -5.66
C LYS A 50 -9.82 4.50 -4.19
N GLU A 51 -8.97 4.05 -3.25
CA GLU A 51 -9.24 4.11 -1.82
C GLU A 51 -9.42 5.55 -1.33
N ILE A 52 -8.56 6.48 -1.80
CA ILE A 52 -8.67 7.91 -1.47
C ILE A 52 -9.95 8.51 -2.04
N VAL A 53 -10.28 8.24 -3.32
CA VAL A 53 -11.50 8.76 -3.96
C VAL A 53 -12.75 8.26 -3.23
N ASP A 54 -12.80 6.97 -2.89
CA ASP A 54 -13.90 6.39 -2.13
C ASP A 54 -14.03 7.04 -0.73
N TYR A 55 -12.90 7.27 -0.05
CA TYR A 55 -12.86 7.95 1.26
C TYR A 55 -13.37 9.38 1.17
N VAL A 56 -12.90 10.16 0.19
CA VAL A 56 -13.33 11.55 -0.08
C VAL A 56 -14.83 11.61 -0.32
N ALA A 57 -15.35 10.71 -1.16
CA ALA A 57 -16.79 10.66 -1.45
C ALA A 57 -17.63 10.27 -0.22
N LYS A 58 -17.20 9.24 0.51
CA LYS A 58 -17.89 8.75 1.73
C LYS A 58 -17.98 9.82 2.82
N ASN A 59 -16.93 10.63 2.97
CA ASN A 59 -16.85 11.66 4.01
C ASN A 59 -17.25 13.05 3.52
N HIS A 60 -17.77 13.16 2.29
CA HIS A 60 -18.22 14.43 1.68
C HIS A 60 -17.15 15.52 1.69
N LEU A 61 -15.87 15.15 1.49
CA LEU A 61 -14.77 16.10 1.51
C LEU A 61 -14.64 16.83 0.17
N THR A 62 -14.27 18.10 0.21
CA THR A 62 -13.88 18.87 -0.98
C THR A 62 -12.36 18.86 -1.08
N ALA A 63 -11.80 17.75 -1.53
CA ALA A 63 -10.36 17.56 -1.64
C ALA A 63 -9.82 18.04 -2.99
N GLN A 64 -8.62 18.63 -2.96
CA GLN A 64 -7.80 18.90 -4.14
C GLN A 64 -6.78 17.79 -4.29
N ARG A 65 -6.39 17.51 -5.54
CA ARG A 65 -5.37 16.50 -5.88
C ARG A 65 -4.16 17.18 -6.50
N SER A 66 -2.96 16.87 -6.02
CA SER A 66 -1.71 17.30 -6.64
C SER A 66 -1.25 16.36 -7.76
N ASP A 67 -0.26 16.78 -8.53
CA ASP A 67 0.33 15.96 -9.60
C ASP A 67 1.03 14.70 -9.07
N SER A 68 1.53 14.73 -7.83
CA SER A 68 2.16 13.58 -7.17
C SER A 68 1.16 12.51 -6.71
N GLY A 69 -0.15 12.84 -6.68
CA GLY A 69 -1.21 11.98 -6.16
C GLY A 69 -1.55 12.20 -4.69
N LEU A 70 -0.99 13.24 -4.05
CA LEU A 70 -1.44 13.68 -2.73
C LEU A 70 -2.82 14.32 -2.86
N TYR A 71 -3.75 14.00 -1.94
CA TYR A 71 -5.00 14.72 -1.79
C TYR A 71 -4.96 15.56 -0.51
N TYR A 72 -5.54 16.75 -0.56
CA TYR A 72 -5.58 17.64 0.59
C TYR A 72 -6.88 18.45 0.65
N VAL A 73 -7.29 18.77 1.87
CA VAL A 73 -8.42 19.65 2.17
C VAL A 73 -7.90 20.77 3.05
N VAL A 74 -8.10 22.02 2.65
CA VAL A 74 -7.80 23.20 3.47
C VAL A 74 -9.10 23.62 4.14
N ASN A 75 -9.23 23.35 5.46
CA ASN A 75 -10.36 23.82 6.25
C ASN A 75 -10.19 25.31 6.61
N GLU A 76 -8.99 25.64 7.11
CA GLU A 76 -8.56 27.00 7.41
C GLU A 76 -7.16 27.20 6.83
N ALA A 77 -7.00 28.19 5.96
CA ALA A 77 -5.73 28.45 5.31
C ALA A 77 -4.63 28.92 6.27
N GLY A 78 -5.02 29.57 7.39
CA GLY A 78 -4.11 30.29 8.26
C GLY A 78 -3.80 31.69 7.74
N THR A 79 -3.16 32.51 8.58
CA THR A 79 -2.83 33.90 8.26
C THR A 79 -1.36 34.27 8.49
N GLY A 80 -0.60 33.35 9.14
CA GLY A 80 0.81 33.55 9.39
C GLY A 80 1.71 33.18 8.21
N GLU A 81 2.95 32.84 8.49
CA GLU A 81 3.96 32.47 7.50
C GLU A 81 3.59 31.18 6.77
N GLN A 82 3.90 31.10 5.49
CA GLN A 82 3.77 29.87 4.71
C GLN A 82 5.12 29.14 4.69
N PRO A 83 5.18 27.89 5.15
CA PRO A 83 6.44 27.15 5.18
C PRO A 83 6.89 26.74 3.78
N ALA A 84 8.20 26.65 3.60
CA ALA A 84 8.82 25.95 2.49
C ALA A 84 9.03 24.45 2.85
N ALA A 85 9.29 23.61 1.85
CA ALA A 85 9.58 22.18 2.05
C ALA A 85 10.81 21.86 2.94
N THR A 86 11.62 22.87 3.25
CA THR A 86 12.79 22.77 4.13
C THR A 86 12.61 23.47 5.47
N SER A 87 11.44 24.06 5.74
CA SER A 87 11.20 24.77 6.98
C SER A 87 11.13 23.83 8.18
N ASN A 88 11.55 24.34 9.35
CA ASN A 88 11.20 23.74 10.63
C ASN A 88 9.81 24.23 11.02
N VAL A 89 8.93 23.30 11.41
CA VAL A 89 7.54 23.63 11.72
C VAL A 89 7.10 22.91 12.99
N THR A 90 6.08 23.45 13.66
CA THR A 90 5.37 22.79 14.75
C THR A 90 3.97 22.45 14.29
N VAL A 91 3.62 21.15 14.30
CA VAL A 91 2.33 20.64 13.82
C VAL A 91 1.67 19.78 14.89
N ALA A 92 0.41 20.08 15.21
CA ALA A 92 -0.46 19.13 15.88
C ALA A 92 -1.17 18.27 14.83
N TYR A 93 -1.26 16.95 15.07
CA TYR A 93 -1.84 16.04 14.10
C TYR A 93 -2.50 14.81 14.75
N LYS A 94 -3.35 14.18 13.95
CA LYS A 94 -3.89 12.84 14.19
C LYS A 94 -3.81 12.05 12.90
N GLY A 95 -3.07 10.92 12.94
CA GLY A 95 -2.89 10.00 11.83
C GLY A 95 -3.73 8.74 12.00
N TYR A 96 -4.50 8.37 10.97
CA TYR A 96 -5.34 7.19 10.98
C TYR A 96 -5.47 6.59 9.57
N PHE A 97 -5.89 5.33 9.50
CA PHE A 97 -6.21 4.66 8.23
C PHE A 97 -7.61 5.03 7.74
N THR A 98 -7.92 4.77 6.49
CA THR A 98 -9.24 5.01 5.88
C THR A 98 -10.41 4.30 6.58
N ASN A 99 -10.13 3.27 7.37
CA ASN A 99 -11.09 2.58 8.23
C ASN A 99 -11.32 3.25 9.60
N GLY A 100 -10.57 4.35 9.90
CA GLY A 100 -10.68 5.12 11.14
C GLY A 100 -9.75 4.68 12.27
N ASN A 101 -8.96 3.61 12.11
CA ASN A 101 -8.02 3.17 13.13
C ASN A 101 -6.84 4.15 13.23
N VAL A 102 -6.67 4.75 14.41
CA VAL A 102 -5.58 5.69 14.71
C VAL A 102 -4.28 4.90 14.87
N PHE A 103 -3.22 5.33 14.20
CA PHE A 103 -1.90 4.73 14.33
C PHE A 103 -0.90 5.66 15.05
N ASP A 104 -1.14 6.99 15.02
CA ASP A 104 -0.28 7.97 15.68
C ASP A 104 -1.01 9.30 15.89
N GLU A 105 -0.70 10.01 16.97
CA GLU A 105 -1.24 11.34 17.23
C GLU A 105 -0.29 12.15 18.13
N SER A 106 -0.24 13.46 17.91
CA SER A 106 0.46 14.39 18.78
C SER A 106 -0.44 14.87 19.92
N LYS A 107 0.18 15.49 20.93
CA LYS A 107 -0.56 16.36 21.85
C LYS A 107 -1.00 17.65 21.14
N ALA A 108 -1.87 18.43 21.80
CA ALA A 108 -2.40 19.69 21.24
C ALA A 108 -1.32 20.75 20.97
N GLU A 109 -0.21 20.69 21.74
CA GLU A 109 0.95 21.57 21.58
C GLU A 109 1.73 21.28 20.29
N GLY A 110 1.48 20.12 19.67
CA GLY A 110 2.17 19.65 18.49
C GLY A 110 3.59 19.15 18.79
N ILE A 111 4.27 18.78 17.72
CA ILE A 111 5.69 18.43 17.71
C ILE A 111 6.40 19.24 16.63
N SER A 112 7.69 19.55 16.86
CA SER A 112 8.51 20.32 15.94
C SER A 112 9.44 19.41 15.17
N PHE A 113 9.56 19.63 13.84
CA PHE A 113 10.43 18.87 12.95
C PHE A 113 10.74 19.64 11.68
N GLU A 114 11.78 19.24 11.00
CA GLU A 114 12.12 19.72 9.65
C GLU A 114 11.28 19.00 8.61
N LEU A 115 10.61 19.72 7.71
CA LEU A 115 9.76 19.14 6.67
C LEU A 115 10.50 18.21 5.69
N ASN A 116 11.79 18.39 5.52
CA ASN A 116 12.63 17.51 4.69
C ASN A 116 13.05 16.20 5.38
N GLN A 117 12.70 15.99 6.66
CA GLN A 117 13.02 14.80 7.45
C GLN A 117 11.81 13.88 7.69
N VAL A 118 10.65 14.23 7.16
CA VAL A 118 9.40 13.48 7.31
C VAL A 118 8.98 12.82 5.99
N ILE A 119 7.86 12.09 5.99
CA ILE A 119 7.34 11.46 4.77
C ILE A 119 7.03 12.50 3.69
N LYS A 120 7.21 12.12 2.42
CA LYS A 120 7.07 13.02 1.27
C LYS A 120 5.72 13.75 1.23
N GLY A 121 4.64 13.05 1.62
CA GLY A 121 3.31 13.63 1.69
C GLY A 121 3.20 14.80 2.67
N TRP A 122 4.00 14.83 3.74
CA TRP A 122 4.08 15.97 4.66
C TRP A 122 4.98 17.08 4.13
N THR A 123 6.13 16.73 3.57
CA THR A 123 7.05 17.68 2.92
C THR A 123 6.32 18.49 1.84
N GLU A 124 5.43 17.85 1.08
CA GLU A 124 4.61 18.48 0.06
C GLU A 124 3.37 19.15 0.62
N GLY A 125 2.65 18.45 1.53
CA GLY A 125 1.29 18.84 1.95
C GLY A 125 1.24 19.96 2.97
N ILE A 126 2.17 20.02 3.94
CA ILE A 126 2.17 21.08 4.96
C ILE A 126 2.32 22.48 4.35
N PRO A 127 3.12 22.71 3.28
CA PRO A 127 3.19 23.98 2.58
C PRO A 127 1.88 24.46 1.93
N TYR A 128 0.83 23.66 1.86
CA TYR A 128 -0.50 24.17 1.43
C TYR A 128 -1.20 24.99 2.51
N PHE A 129 -0.72 24.94 3.75
CA PHE A 129 -1.22 25.73 4.88
C PHE A 129 -0.25 26.85 5.22
N LYS A 130 -0.79 27.92 5.80
CA LYS A 130 -0.04 28.94 6.52
C LYS A 130 -0.09 28.67 8.02
N GLU A 131 0.79 29.27 8.78
CA GLU A 131 0.73 29.23 10.24
C GLU A 131 -0.65 29.63 10.76
N GLY A 132 -1.18 28.84 11.70
CA GLY A 132 -2.54 28.90 12.20
C GLY A 132 -3.56 28.10 11.39
N GLY A 133 -3.19 27.59 10.20
CA GLY A 133 -4.07 26.82 9.32
C GLY A 133 -4.23 25.37 9.73
N ASN A 134 -5.29 24.74 9.21
CA ASN A 134 -5.59 23.34 9.46
C ASN A 134 -6.30 22.69 8.26
N GLY A 135 -6.25 21.36 8.22
CA GLY A 135 -6.94 20.60 7.19
C GLY A 135 -6.62 19.12 7.24
N ILE A 136 -6.78 18.44 6.12
CA ILE A 136 -6.60 17.01 5.98
C ILE A 136 -5.62 16.72 4.84
N LEU A 137 -4.69 15.81 5.07
CA LEU A 137 -3.83 15.21 4.04
C LEU A 137 -4.24 13.74 3.87
N LEU A 138 -4.48 13.31 2.63
CA LEU A 138 -4.68 11.90 2.28
C LEU A 138 -3.50 11.48 1.42
N ILE A 139 -2.65 10.66 2.01
CA ILE A 139 -1.31 10.36 1.50
C ILE A 139 -1.28 8.94 0.96
N PRO A 140 -1.10 8.74 -0.36
CA PRO A 140 -0.90 7.42 -0.92
C PRO A 140 0.44 6.83 -0.46
N SER A 141 0.56 5.52 -0.45
CA SER A 141 1.70 4.81 0.12
C SER A 141 3.06 5.24 -0.42
N HIS A 142 3.17 5.60 -1.70
CA HIS A 142 4.43 6.03 -2.32
C HIS A 142 4.93 7.41 -1.85
N LEU A 143 4.05 8.21 -1.24
CA LEU A 143 4.38 9.45 -0.54
C LEU A 143 4.43 9.28 0.98
N GLY A 144 4.07 8.09 1.48
CA GLY A 144 4.13 7.69 2.88
C GLY A 144 5.26 6.70 3.14
N TYR A 145 4.91 5.50 3.57
CA TYR A 145 5.88 4.46 3.98
C TYR A 145 6.16 3.39 2.91
N GLY A 146 5.55 3.52 1.72
CA GLY A 146 5.81 2.63 0.58
C GLY A 146 5.08 1.29 0.63
N SER A 147 5.66 0.29 -0.02
CA SER A 147 5.05 -1.04 -0.20
C SER A 147 5.39 -2.06 0.88
N ASN A 148 6.27 -1.74 1.82
CA ASN A 148 6.66 -2.63 2.92
C ASN A 148 6.08 -2.14 4.24
N ASP A 149 5.88 -3.08 5.18
CA ASP A 149 5.44 -2.75 6.53
C ASP A 149 6.45 -1.84 7.24
N SER A 150 5.95 -0.85 7.99
CA SER A 150 6.75 0.08 8.78
C SER A 150 6.10 0.29 10.17
N GLY A 151 6.61 -0.39 11.18
CA GLY A 151 6.02 -0.38 12.52
C GLY A 151 4.55 -0.84 12.50
N PRO A 152 3.59 -0.02 12.97
CA PRO A 152 2.17 -0.38 12.95
C PRO A 152 1.50 -0.19 11.58
N ILE A 153 2.22 0.33 10.56
CA ILE A 153 1.68 0.70 9.25
C ILE A 153 1.96 -0.43 8.25
N PRO A 154 0.92 -1.14 7.75
CA PRO A 154 1.08 -2.14 6.69
C PRO A 154 1.54 -1.51 5.38
N GLY A 155 2.32 -2.27 4.61
CA GLY A 155 2.75 -1.84 3.27
C GLY A 155 1.56 -1.53 2.36
N GLY A 156 1.70 -0.49 1.55
CA GLY A 156 0.65 -0.06 0.62
C GLY A 156 -0.49 0.76 1.26
N SER A 157 -0.42 1.08 2.56
CA SER A 157 -1.49 1.82 3.25
C SER A 157 -1.63 3.26 2.75
N VAL A 158 -2.88 3.69 2.57
CA VAL A 158 -3.26 5.10 2.51
C VAL A 158 -3.30 5.66 3.93
N LEU A 159 -2.71 6.82 4.13
CA LEU A 159 -2.67 7.51 5.42
C LEU A 159 -3.53 8.78 5.38
N VAL A 160 -4.36 8.96 6.38
CA VAL A 160 -5.16 10.18 6.57
C VAL A 160 -4.60 10.91 7.78
N PHE A 161 -4.25 12.17 7.59
CA PHE A 161 -3.80 13.05 8.67
C PHE A 161 -4.69 14.27 8.77
N GLU A 162 -5.32 14.46 9.93
CA GLU A 162 -5.80 15.79 10.32
C GLU A 162 -4.60 16.56 10.86
N VAL A 163 -4.34 17.76 10.32
CA VAL A 163 -3.17 18.55 10.66
C VAL A 163 -3.56 19.98 11.04
N LYS A 164 -2.82 20.54 11.99
CA LYS A 164 -2.87 21.96 12.34
C LYS A 164 -1.44 22.50 12.40
N LEU A 165 -1.10 23.40 11.50
CA LEU A 165 0.19 24.10 11.49
C LEU A 165 0.17 25.17 12.58
N ILE A 166 0.92 24.94 13.67
CA ILE A 166 0.94 25.83 14.83
C ILE A 166 1.92 26.99 14.61
N SER A 167 3.14 26.67 14.15
CA SER A 167 4.15 27.69 13.85
C SER A 167 5.10 27.27 12.74
N VAL A 168 5.70 28.26 12.08
CA VAL A 168 6.90 28.15 11.25
C VAL A 168 8.04 28.73 12.07
N ASN A 169 9.15 27.95 12.30
CA ASN A 169 10.19 28.27 13.27
C ASN A 169 11.48 28.74 12.57
#